data_05f61ad3fda4bffd2c5f08d001653264
#
_entry.id   05f61ad3fda4bffd2c5f08d001653264
#
_cell.length_a   1.000
_cell.length_b   1.000
_cell.length_c   1.000
_cell.angle_alpha   90.00
_cell.angle_beta   90.00
_cell.angle_gamma   90.00
#
_symmetry.space_group_name_H-M   'P 1'
#
loop_
_entity.id
_entity.type
_entity.pdbx_description
1 polymer ?
#
loop_
_entity_poly.entity_id
_entity_poly.type
_entity_poly.pdbx_seq_one_letter_code
_entity_poly.pdbx_strand_id
1 'polypeptide(L)'
;MIQLGETWISLERREAFRQGVPLRLGCRAFDLLEMFIAAPHRLLTKDELISATWPRTVVEENNLQVQISTLRKHLNLDRNQLETIPRRGYRLNLAPRVIDPVQPILHDEPARAAPDGGTWQAQANVYVVDDEPAVRAALVRQLRSAGITATGYESAEAFLASCTLDTPGCLLLDMQLRNGSGFDLQDELTRRQAPMPIVFMSGFGTIDISVRAMKAGAEGFLTKPLDEPQLFSAVRQAMNLARTRHAEFSLRTRAQVRYTGLTPREQQIFKLLLRGRPSKAIAAELVLREVTIKVHKKHIMAKLDCRTLVDLLLIGRTLDMLPNVHQHAQPA
;
A
#
# COMPACT_ATOMS: atom_id res chain seq x y z
N MET A 1 11.46 -7.16 -8.68
CA MET A 1 10.83 -5.95 -9.27
C MET A 1 11.82 -5.26 -10.18
N ILE A 2 11.37 -4.78 -11.33
CA ILE A 2 12.20 -4.10 -12.33
C ILE A 2 11.68 -2.67 -12.48
N GLN A 3 12.58 -1.71 -12.42
CA GLN A 3 12.24 -0.32 -12.69
C GLN A 3 12.61 0.03 -14.14
N LEU A 4 11.63 0.54 -14.89
CA LEU A 4 11.81 1.04 -16.24
C LEU A 4 11.29 2.48 -16.33
N GLY A 5 12.19 3.45 -16.25
CA GLY A 5 11.82 4.86 -16.09
C GLY A 5 11.05 5.09 -14.78
N GLU A 6 9.82 5.64 -14.88
CA GLU A 6 8.92 5.86 -13.74
C GLU A 6 8.01 4.66 -13.44
N THR A 7 8.15 3.56 -14.18
CA THR A 7 7.28 2.40 -14.07
C THR A 7 7.98 1.26 -13.36
N TRP A 8 7.28 0.66 -12.42
CA TRP A 8 7.68 -0.54 -11.70
C TRP A 8 7.00 -1.76 -12.32
N ILE A 9 7.76 -2.83 -12.60
CA ILE A 9 7.29 -4.01 -13.31
C ILE A 9 7.63 -5.24 -12.49
N SER A 10 6.64 -6.09 -12.26
CA SER A 10 6.79 -7.43 -11.72
C SER A 10 6.61 -8.43 -12.87
N LEU A 11 7.68 -9.06 -13.32
CA LEU A 11 7.59 -10.12 -14.35
C LEU A 11 6.86 -11.35 -13.80
N GLU A 12 7.10 -11.73 -12.54
CA GLU A 12 6.46 -12.86 -11.89
C GLU A 12 4.94 -12.70 -11.80
N ARG A 13 4.48 -11.50 -11.41
CA ARG A 13 3.06 -11.19 -11.27
C ARG A 13 2.42 -10.70 -12.56
N ARG A 14 3.23 -10.42 -13.59
CA ARG A 14 2.80 -9.79 -14.85
C ARG A 14 2.03 -8.49 -14.64
N GLU A 15 2.54 -7.67 -13.74
CA GLU A 15 1.95 -6.41 -13.32
C GLU A 15 2.92 -5.26 -13.53
N ALA A 16 2.39 -4.09 -13.86
CA ALA A 16 3.14 -2.86 -13.96
C ALA A 16 2.44 -1.74 -13.16
N PHE A 17 3.22 -0.90 -12.49
CA PHE A 17 2.72 0.18 -11.64
C PHE A 17 3.45 1.47 -11.97
N ARG A 18 2.75 2.59 -11.96
CA ARG A 18 3.33 3.93 -12.03
C ARG A 18 2.80 4.77 -10.88
N GLN A 19 3.71 5.31 -10.05
CA GLN A 19 3.36 6.07 -8.84
C GLN A 19 2.36 5.32 -7.93
N GLY A 20 2.51 3.99 -7.81
CA GLY A 20 1.62 3.15 -7.00
C GLY A 20 0.29 2.77 -7.66
N VAL A 21 0.00 3.29 -8.87
CA VAL A 21 -1.24 2.99 -9.60
C VAL A 21 -0.99 1.83 -10.58
N PRO A 22 -1.79 0.75 -10.53
CA PRO A 22 -1.63 -0.38 -11.43
C PRO A 22 -1.97 0.01 -12.88
N LEU A 23 -1.10 -0.37 -13.81
CA LEU A 23 -1.29 -0.18 -15.23
C LEU A 23 -1.95 -1.43 -15.85
N ARG A 24 -3.06 -1.26 -16.53
CA ARG A 24 -3.73 -2.37 -17.23
C ARG A 24 -3.06 -2.62 -18.57
N LEU A 25 -2.08 -3.52 -18.58
CA LEU A 25 -1.46 -4.03 -19.81
C LEU A 25 -2.15 -5.33 -20.22
N GLY A 26 -2.54 -5.42 -21.49
CA GLY A 26 -3.03 -6.68 -22.04
C GLY A 26 -1.92 -7.74 -22.10
N CYS A 27 -2.28 -9.04 -22.06
CA CYS A 27 -1.31 -10.15 -22.04
C CYS A 27 -0.24 -10.03 -23.15
N ARG A 28 -0.63 -9.66 -24.37
CA ARG A 28 0.29 -9.54 -25.50
C ARG A 28 1.24 -8.34 -25.38
N ALA A 29 0.78 -7.25 -24.84
CA ALA A 29 1.64 -6.10 -24.54
C ALA A 29 2.64 -6.46 -23.44
N PHE A 30 2.24 -7.26 -22.46
CA PHE A 30 3.13 -7.71 -21.41
C PHE A 30 4.18 -8.70 -21.91
N ASP A 31 3.81 -9.65 -22.81
CA ASP A 31 4.74 -10.58 -23.45
C ASP A 31 5.86 -9.81 -24.21
N LEU A 32 5.48 -8.78 -24.95
CA LEU A 32 6.46 -7.89 -25.63
C LEU A 32 7.35 -7.13 -24.65
N LEU A 33 6.76 -6.62 -23.56
CA LEU A 33 7.52 -5.91 -22.53
C LEU A 33 8.58 -6.81 -21.89
N GLU A 34 8.23 -8.06 -21.60
CA GLU A 34 9.15 -9.07 -21.06
C GLU A 34 10.33 -9.32 -21.99
N MET A 35 10.07 -9.44 -23.30
CA MET A 35 11.13 -9.59 -24.31
C MET A 35 12.07 -8.38 -24.37
N PHE A 36 11.53 -7.16 -24.30
CA PHE A 36 12.34 -5.94 -24.31
C PHE A 36 13.19 -5.82 -23.04
N ILE A 37 12.65 -6.21 -21.88
CA ILE A 37 13.36 -6.22 -20.61
C ILE A 37 14.48 -7.26 -20.60
N ALA A 38 14.26 -8.43 -21.21
CA ALA A 38 15.23 -9.50 -21.31
C ALA A 38 16.41 -9.17 -22.27
N ALA A 39 16.20 -8.26 -23.22
CA ALA A 39 17.20 -7.90 -24.23
C ALA A 39 17.30 -6.36 -24.40
N PRO A 40 17.72 -5.62 -23.35
CA PRO A 40 17.85 -4.16 -23.41
C PRO A 40 18.94 -3.77 -24.44
N HIS A 41 18.71 -2.64 -25.12
CA HIS A 41 19.57 -2.10 -26.17
C HIS A 41 19.74 -2.99 -27.42
N ARG A 42 19.20 -4.22 -27.42
CA ARG A 42 19.22 -5.08 -28.60
C ARG A 42 18.07 -4.71 -29.54
N LEU A 43 18.36 -4.75 -30.85
CA LEU A 43 17.31 -4.71 -31.87
C LEU A 43 16.59 -6.05 -31.88
N LEU A 44 15.30 -6.05 -31.55
CA LEU A 44 14.39 -7.18 -31.74
C LEU A 44 13.67 -7.02 -33.06
N THR A 45 13.81 -8.01 -33.95
CA THR A 45 13.17 -7.96 -35.27
C THR A 45 11.66 -8.15 -35.16
N LYS A 46 10.91 -7.71 -36.18
CA LYS A 46 9.45 -7.90 -36.20
C LYS A 46 9.08 -9.38 -36.13
N ASP A 47 9.82 -10.22 -36.85
CA ASP A 47 9.59 -11.67 -36.90
C ASP A 47 9.84 -12.31 -35.53
N GLU A 48 10.93 -11.95 -34.83
CA GLU A 48 11.20 -12.40 -33.45
C GLU A 48 10.05 -12.03 -32.52
N LEU A 49 9.59 -10.78 -32.56
CA LEU A 49 8.52 -10.28 -31.69
C LEU A 49 7.18 -10.96 -32.00
N ILE A 50 6.83 -11.12 -33.28
CA ILE A 50 5.58 -11.78 -33.70
C ILE A 50 5.62 -13.27 -33.34
N SER A 51 6.69 -13.98 -33.67
CA SER A 51 6.78 -15.42 -33.42
C SER A 51 6.74 -15.76 -31.95
N ALA A 52 7.37 -14.95 -31.09
CA ALA A 52 7.35 -15.17 -29.65
C ALA A 52 6.01 -14.78 -29.00
N THR A 53 5.36 -13.71 -29.47
CA THR A 53 4.11 -13.22 -28.88
C THR A 53 2.88 -13.98 -29.40
N TRP A 54 2.91 -14.47 -30.65
CA TRP A 54 1.80 -15.20 -31.28
C TRP A 54 2.26 -16.54 -31.91
N PRO A 55 2.75 -17.51 -31.13
CA PRO A 55 3.40 -18.74 -31.66
C PRO A 55 2.47 -19.65 -32.44
N ARG A 56 1.15 -19.48 -32.41
CA ARG A 56 0.16 -20.32 -33.07
C ARG A 56 -0.80 -19.58 -33.97
N THR A 57 -0.55 -18.31 -34.27
CA THR A 57 -1.48 -17.46 -35.01
C THR A 57 -0.70 -16.64 -36.04
N VAL A 58 -1.11 -16.70 -37.30
CA VAL A 58 -0.58 -15.78 -38.30
C VAL A 58 -1.17 -14.38 -38.02
N VAL A 59 -0.32 -13.43 -37.71
CA VAL A 59 -0.72 -12.06 -37.35
C VAL A 59 -0.06 -11.07 -38.29
N GLU A 60 -0.82 -10.06 -38.71
CA GLU A 60 -0.28 -8.96 -39.49
C GLU A 60 0.59 -8.03 -38.64
N GLU A 61 1.58 -7.39 -39.26
CA GLU A 61 2.47 -6.43 -38.60
C GLU A 61 1.72 -5.30 -37.88
N ASN A 62 0.52 -4.97 -38.32
CA ASN A 62 -0.33 -3.95 -37.72
C ASN A 62 -0.68 -4.28 -36.25
N ASN A 63 -0.90 -5.54 -35.93
CA ASN A 63 -1.16 -5.99 -34.55
C ASN A 63 0.05 -5.72 -33.62
N LEU A 64 1.27 -5.95 -34.11
CA LEU A 64 2.48 -5.63 -33.36
C LEU A 64 2.59 -4.11 -33.12
N GLN A 65 2.32 -3.29 -34.14
CA GLN A 65 2.34 -1.83 -34.03
C GLN A 65 1.33 -1.31 -32.98
N VAL A 66 0.14 -1.91 -32.90
CA VAL A 66 -0.87 -1.55 -31.89
C VAL A 66 -0.38 -1.87 -30.49
N GLN A 67 0.24 -3.04 -30.27
CA GLN A 67 0.79 -3.40 -28.97
C GLN A 67 1.97 -2.51 -28.57
N ILE A 68 2.85 -2.16 -29.48
CA ILE A 68 3.96 -1.22 -29.25
C ILE A 68 3.42 0.17 -28.88
N SER A 69 2.39 0.64 -29.57
CA SER A 69 1.73 1.91 -29.24
C SER A 69 1.10 1.89 -27.85
N THR A 70 0.49 0.76 -27.50
CA THR A 70 -0.07 0.50 -26.16
C THR A 70 1.02 0.55 -25.10
N LEU A 71 2.16 -0.10 -25.31
CA LEU A 71 3.30 -0.06 -24.38
C LEU A 71 3.80 1.37 -24.18
N ARG A 72 4.03 2.11 -25.27
CA ARG A 72 4.47 3.51 -25.17
C ARG A 72 3.52 4.35 -24.36
N LYS A 73 2.22 4.23 -24.63
CA LYS A 73 1.17 5.00 -23.93
C LYS A 73 1.08 4.64 -22.44
N HIS A 74 1.02 3.35 -22.11
CA HIS A 74 0.82 2.92 -20.72
C HIS A 74 2.07 3.09 -19.86
N LEU A 75 3.27 2.85 -20.42
CA LEU A 75 4.53 3.00 -19.72
C LEU A 75 5.12 4.41 -19.79
N ASN A 76 4.46 5.33 -20.53
CA ASN A 76 4.92 6.69 -20.77
C ASN A 76 6.33 6.73 -21.41
N LEU A 77 6.56 5.83 -22.37
CA LEU A 77 7.82 5.76 -23.12
C LEU A 77 7.76 6.62 -24.36
N ASP A 78 8.78 7.45 -24.56
CA ASP A 78 8.94 8.20 -25.79
C ASP A 78 9.51 7.33 -26.94
N ARG A 79 9.58 7.93 -28.14
CA ARG A 79 10.08 7.23 -29.34
C ARG A 79 11.57 6.93 -29.29
N ASN A 80 12.34 7.59 -28.45
CA ASN A 80 13.77 7.34 -28.26
C ASN A 80 13.98 6.21 -27.25
N GLN A 81 13.13 6.11 -26.25
CA GLN A 81 13.18 5.08 -25.20
C GLN A 81 12.74 3.71 -25.72
N LEU A 82 11.63 3.64 -26.45
CA LEU A 82 11.24 2.48 -27.22
C LEU A 82 11.25 2.84 -28.69
N GLU A 83 12.40 2.67 -29.31
CA GLU A 83 12.71 3.12 -30.66
C GLU A 83 12.09 2.20 -31.71
N THR A 84 11.58 2.79 -32.80
CA THR A 84 11.19 2.05 -34.01
C THR A 84 12.31 2.15 -35.03
N ILE A 85 12.89 1.02 -35.44
CA ILE A 85 13.87 0.98 -36.53
C ILE A 85 13.15 0.58 -37.82
N PRO A 86 12.98 1.49 -38.77
CA PRO A 86 12.18 1.26 -39.99
C PRO A 86 12.56 -0.05 -40.67
N ARG A 87 11.55 -0.84 -41.06
CA ARG A 87 11.69 -2.14 -41.76
C ARG A 87 12.43 -3.23 -41.00
N ARG A 88 13.01 -2.96 -39.81
CA ARG A 88 13.81 -3.96 -39.05
C ARG A 88 13.12 -4.43 -37.76
N GLY A 89 12.60 -3.51 -36.93
CA GLY A 89 12.01 -3.90 -35.67
C GLY A 89 11.98 -2.79 -34.64
N TYR A 90 12.16 -3.15 -33.37
CA TYR A 90 12.09 -2.25 -32.22
C TYR A 90 13.25 -2.47 -31.26
N ARG A 91 13.62 -1.44 -30.52
CA ARG A 91 14.71 -1.48 -29.55
C ARG A 91 14.33 -0.68 -28.31
N LEU A 92 14.51 -1.27 -27.13
CA LEU A 92 14.39 -0.56 -25.86
C LEU A 92 15.72 0.06 -25.49
N ASN A 93 15.79 1.38 -25.45
CA ASN A 93 17.01 2.15 -25.14
C ASN A 93 17.12 2.54 -23.65
N LEU A 94 16.21 2.01 -22.80
CA LEU A 94 16.29 2.12 -21.35
C LEU A 94 16.91 0.86 -20.77
N ALA A 95 17.87 1.03 -19.86
CA ALA A 95 18.37 -0.07 -19.05
C ALA A 95 17.36 -0.38 -17.94
N PRO A 96 16.75 -1.57 -17.94
CA PRO A 96 15.93 -1.99 -16.82
C PRO A 96 16.82 -2.15 -15.58
N ARG A 97 16.47 -1.47 -14.49
CA ARG A 97 17.16 -1.66 -13.21
C ARG A 97 16.43 -2.78 -12.46
N VAL A 98 17.10 -3.91 -12.31
CA VAL A 98 16.65 -4.94 -11.36
C VAL A 98 16.89 -4.35 -9.99
N ILE A 99 15.82 -4.00 -9.30
CA ILE A 99 15.91 -3.59 -7.91
C ILE A 99 15.50 -4.82 -7.14
N ASP A 100 16.48 -5.48 -6.55
CA ASP A 100 16.21 -6.40 -5.47
C ASP A 100 15.39 -5.63 -4.43
N PRO A 101 14.32 -6.20 -3.87
CA PRO A 101 13.44 -5.48 -2.94
C PRO A 101 14.10 -5.07 -1.61
N VAL A 102 15.43 -4.99 -1.57
CA VAL A 102 16.22 -4.66 -0.39
C VAL A 102 17.27 -3.61 -0.71
N GLN A 103 16.83 -2.40 -1.10
CA GLN A 103 17.64 -1.20 -0.80
C GLN A 103 16.71 0.03 -0.77
N PRO A 104 16.63 0.74 0.36
CA PRO A 104 16.03 2.07 0.39
C PRO A 104 16.90 3.04 -0.41
N ILE A 105 16.25 3.86 -1.22
CA ILE A 105 16.88 4.97 -1.96
C ILE A 105 17.47 5.93 -0.91
N LEU A 106 18.78 5.90 -0.76
CA LEU A 106 19.53 6.90 -0.01
C LEU A 106 19.61 8.16 -0.88
N HIS A 107 18.93 9.22 -0.46
CA HIS A 107 19.32 10.57 -0.83
C HIS A 107 20.68 10.85 -0.19
N ASP A 108 21.65 11.26 -1.01
CA ASP A 108 22.94 11.76 -0.56
C ASP A 108 22.74 12.99 0.35
N GLU A 109 22.91 12.78 1.63
CA GLU A 109 23.38 13.77 2.57
C GLU A 109 24.57 13.17 3.36
N PRO A 110 25.58 14.00 3.72
CA PRO A 110 26.90 13.48 4.10
C PRO A 110 26.87 12.74 5.43
N ALA A 111 27.58 11.64 5.41
CA ALA A 111 27.81 10.68 6.48
C ALA A 111 28.00 11.31 7.86
N ARG A 112 27.09 11.00 8.78
CA ARG A 112 27.43 10.77 10.17
C ARG A 112 27.29 9.29 10.46
N ALA A 113 28.39 8.74 10.97
CA ALA A 113 28.55 7.34 11.29
C ALA A 113 27.33 6.78 12.05
N ALA A 114 26.75 5.71 11.50
CA ALA A 114 25.78 4.89 12.20
C ALA A 114 26.53 3.91 13.09
N PRO A 115 26.15 3.74 14.34
CA PRO A 115 26.58 2.58 15.11
C PRO A 115 25.76 1.37 14.69
N ASP A 116 26.44 0.25 14.67
CA ASP A 116 26.04 -1.12 14.40
C ASP A 116 24.67 -1.54 14.90
N GLY A 117 24.06 -2.45 14.12
CA GLY A 117 23.17 -3.47 14.64
C GLY A 117 21.89 -2.95 15.25
N GLY A 118 21.14 -2.13 14.52
CA GLY A 118 19.81 -1.68 14.93
C GLY A 118 18.87 -2.87 15.02
N THR A 119 18.70 -3.37 16.22
CA THR A 119 17.69 -4.31 16.67
C THR A 119 16.31 -3.91 16.15
N TRP A 120 15.86 -4.54 15.08
CA TRP A 120 14.45 -4.49 14.69
C TRP A 120 13.53 -5.28 15.64
N GLN A 121 14.07 -5.58 16.82
CA GLN A 121 13.46 -6.32 17.93
C GLN A 121 12.46 -5.53 18.78
N ALA A 122 12.35 -4.24 18.65
CA ALA A 122 11.44 -3.49 19.50
C ALA A 122 10.24 -2.97 18.69
N GLN A 123 9.06 -3.59 18.89
CA GLN A 123 7.72 -3.01 18.70
C GLN A 123 6.81 -3.50 17.57
N ALA A 124 7.02 -4.63 16.93
CA ALA A 124 5.96 -5.19 16.11
C ALA A 124 5.77 -6.68 16.44
N ASN A 125 4.52 -7.09 16.68
CA ASN A 125 4.15 -8.46 17.03
C ASN A 125 3.58 -9.20 15.83
N VAL A 126 3.92 -10.49 15.69
CA VAL A 126 3.24 -11.39 14.77
C VAL A 126 2.23 -12.22 15.56
N TYR A 127 0.98 -12.11 15.21
CA TYR A 127 -0.09 -12.89 15.79
C TYR A 127 -0.38 -14.09 14.88
N VAL A 128 -0.37 -15.29 15.42
CA VAL A 128 -0.65 -16.53 14.67
C VAL A 128 -1.99 -17.08 15.15
N VAL A 129 -2.98 -17.08 14.28
CA VAL A 129 -4.30 -17.68 14.55
C VAL A 129 -4.45 -18.94 13.70
N ASP A 130 -4.46 -20.09 14.38
CA ASP A 130 -4.54 -21.42 13.77
C ASP A 130 -5.12 -22.36 14.83
N ASP A 131 -6.14 -23.12 14.51
CA ASP A 131 -6.79 -24.02 15.48
C ASP A 131 -5.99 -25.30 15.75
N GLU A 132 -5.02 -25.64 14.88
CA GLU A 132 -4.15 -26.78 15.05
C GLU A 132 -2.97 -26.47 16.00
N PRO A 133 -2.93 -27.06 17.23
CA PRO A 133 -1.92 -26.70 18.22
C PRO A 133 -0.49 -26.94 17.77
N ALA A 134 -0.25 -28.00 16.97
CA ALA A 134 1.08 -28.39 16.50
C ALA A 134 1.62 -27.35 15.49
N VAL A 135 0.79 -26.95 14.52
CA VAL A 135 1.11 -25.95 13.50
C VAL A 135 1.37 -24.60 14.18
N ARG A 136 0.44 -24.17 15.01
CA ARG A 136 0.54 -22.91 15.76
C ARG A 136 1.83 -22.83 16.60
N ALA A 137 2.14 -23.89 17.37
CA ALA A 137 3.34 -23.92 18.22
C ALA A 137 4.63 -23.94 17.37
N ALA A 138 4.63 -24.65 16.25
CA ALA A 138 5.76 -24.69 15.32
C ALA A 138 6.05 -23.32 14.71
N LEU A 139 5.02 -22.62 14.22
CA LEU A 139 5.13 -21.28 13.64
C LEU A 139 5.61 -20.24 14.65
N VAL A 140 5.02 -20.23 15.85
CA VAL A 140 5.45 -19.31 16.92
C VAL A 140 6.93 -19.56 17.29
N ARG A 141 7.34 -20.81 17.42
CA ARG A 141 8.73 -21.17 17.71
C ARG A 141 9.68 -20.73 16.58
N GLN A 142 9.31 -20.98 15.32
CA GLN A 142 10.09 -20.61 14.14
C GLN A 142 10.28 -19.10 14.02
N LEU A 143 9.22 -18.32 14.22
CA LEU A 143 9.30 -16.86 14.23
C LEU A 143 10.18 -16.35 15.38
N ARG A 144 10.03 -16.90 16.58
CA ARG A 144 10.84 -16.52 17.74
C ARG A 144 12.32 -16.86 17.58
N SER A 145 12.63 -17.99 16.93
CA SER A 145 14.03 -18.37 16.64
C SER A 145 14.71 -17.39 15.69
N ALA A 146 13.93 -16.72 14.82
CA ALA A 146 14.41 -15.66 13.95
C ALA A 146 14.39 -14.26 14.61
N GLY A 147 14.15 -14.18 15.93
CA GLY A 147 14.13 -12.92 16.69
C GLY A 147 12.83 -12.11 16.51
N ILE A 148 11.78 -12.69 15.96
CA ILE A 148 10.49 -12.04 15.77
C ILE A 148 9.58 -12.34 16.96
N THR A 149 9.03 -11.31 17.61
CA THR A 149 8.03 -11.50 18.66
C THR A 149 6.75 -12.08 18.06
N ALA A 150 6.34 -13.27 18.55
CA ALA A 150 5.15 -13.96 18.02
C ALA A 150 4.29 -14.51 19.15
N THR A 151 2.97 -14.42 18.99
CA THR A 151 1.96 -14.93 19.92
C THR A 151 0.93 -15.75 19.15
N GLY A 152 0.61 -16.95 19.68
CA GLY A 152 -0.35 -17.87 19.05
C GLY A 152 -1.70 -17.84 19.73
N TYR A 153 -2.77 -17.93 18.94
CA TYR A 153 -4.16 -17.99 19.36
C TYR A 153 -4.85 -19.19 18.71
N GLU A 154 -5.71 -19.86 19.46
CA GLU A 154 -6.40 -21.07 18.99
C GLU A 154 -7.69 -20.76 18.21
N SER A 155 -8.17 -19.52 18.30
CA SER A 155 -9.38 -19.10 17.60
C SER A 155 -9.38 -17.58 17.35
N ALA A 156 -10.28 -17.15 16.49
CA ALA A 156 -10.54 -15.74 16.20
C ALA A 156 -11.03 -14.99 17.46
N GLU A 157 -11.87 -15.63 18.27
CA GLU A 157 -12.43 -15.04 19.50
C GLU A 157 -11.31 -14.82 20.54
N ALA A 158 -10.44 -15.81 20.73
CA ALA A 158 -9.31 -15.70 21.66
C ALA A 158 -8.36 -14.56 21.24
N PHE A 159 -8.12 -14.41 19.94
CA PHE A 159 -7.36 -13.30 19.41
C PHE A 159 -8.05 -11.95 19.64
N LEU A 160 -9.33 -11.82 19.27
CA LEU A 160 -10.10 -10.58 19.42
C LEU A 160 -10.27 -10.13 20.87
N ALA A 161 -10.29 -11.08 21.82
CA ALA A 161 -10.41 -10.79 23.24
C ALA A 161 -9.12 -10.25 23.87
N SER A 162 -7.96 -10.61 23.32
CA SER A 162 -6.65 -10.28 23.89
C SER A 162 -5.82 -9.33 23.06
N CYS A 163 -6.16 -9.12 21.78
CA CYS A 163 -5.41 -8.22 20.90
C CYS A 163 -5.69 -6.77 21.23
N THR A 164 -4.63 -6.02 21.55
CA THR A 164 -4.67 -4.57 21.63
C THR A 164 -4.15 -3.98 20.32
N LEU A 165 -4.78 -2.89 19.86
CA LEU A 165 -4.34 -2.16 18.66
C LEU A 165 -3.28 -1.10 18.97
N ASP A 166 -2.72 -1.14 20.17
CA ASP A 166 -1.78 -0.11 20.68
C ASP A 166 -0.36 -0.28 20.15
N THR A 167 -0.05 -1.46 19.61
CA THR A 167 1.27 -1.75 19.02
C THR A 167 1.13 -2.24 17.58
N PRO A 168 2.08 -1.88 16.71
CA PRO A 168 2.07 -2.40 15.35
C PRO A 168 2.19 -3.94 15.37
N GLY A 169 1.39 -4.60 14.55
CA GLY A 169 1.40 -6.05 14.44
C GLY A 169 0.83 -6.52 13.10
N CYS A 170 1.17 -7.75 12.72
CA CYS A 170 0.56 -8.44 11.59
C CYS A 170 -0.01 -9.78 12.00
N LEU A 171 -0.99 -10.25 11.25
CA LEU A 171 -1.72 -11.49 11.52
C LEU A 171 -1.36 -12.56 10.49
N LEU A 172 -0.85 -13.70 10.94
CA LEU A 172 -0.83 -14.96 10.21
C LEU A 172 -2.08 -15.72 10.56
N LEU A 173 -2.96 -15.91 9.60
CA LEU A 173 -4.32 -16.40 9.83
C LEU A 173 -4.59 -17.65 9.02
N ASP A 174 -4.94 -18.74 9.70
CA ASP A 174 -5.46 -19.90 8.99
C ASP A 174 -6.81 -19.55 8.36
N MET A 175 -6.96 -19.99 7.13
CA MET A 175 -8.18 -19.86 6.35
C MET A 175 -9.33 -20.65 6.96
N GLN A 176 -9.04 -21.85 7.49
CA GLN A 176 -10.02 -22.75 8.09
C GLN A 176 -9.78 -22.81 9.59
N LEU A 177 -10.75 -22.30 10.33
CA LEU A 177 -10.77 -22.39 11.79
C LEU A 177 -11.97 -23.27 12.22
N ARG A 178 -11.85 -23.96 13.36
CA ARG A 178 -12.93 -24.86 13.85
C ARG A 178 -14.28 -24.19 13.96
N ASN A 179 -14.31 -22.94 14.38
CA ASN A 179 -15.54 -22.21 14.67
C ASN A 179 -15.78 -21.07 13.66
N GLY A 180 -15.38 -21.23 12.39
CA GLY A 180 -15.59 -20.19 11.40
C GLY A 180 -14.52 -20.15 10.33
N SER A 181 -14.49 -19.08 9.59
CA SER A 181 -13.54 -18.83 8.52
C SER A 181 -12.58 -17.71 8.90
N GLY A 182 -11.34 -17.79 8.44
CA GLY A 182 -10.41 -16.65 8.53
C GLY A 182 -10.97 -15.38 7.90
N PHE A 183 -11.89 -15.50 6.92
CA PHE A 183 -12.58 -14.34 6.36
C PHE A 183 -13.47 -13.61 7.37
N ASP A 184 -14.13 -14.33 8.29
CA ASP A 184 -14.98 -13.71 9.30
C ASP A 184 -14.16 -12.82 10.24
N LEU A 185 -12.93 -13.25 10.58
CA LEU A 185 -12.00 -12.44 11.36
C LEU A 185 -11.47 -11.24 10.54
N GLN A 186 -11.21 -11.42 9.25
CA GLN A 186 -10.81 -10.31 8.37
C GLN A 186 -11.90 -9.24 8.30
N ASP A 187 -13.17 -9.64 8.11
CA ASP A 187 -14.32 -8.74 8.05
C ASP A 187 -14.49 -7.98 9.37
N GLU A 188 -14.31 -8.67 10.51
CA GLU A 188 -14.36 -8.05 11.84
C GLU A 188 -13.26 -7.02 12.04
N LEU A 189 -12.02 -7.34 11.66
CA LEU A 189 -10.89 -6.41 11.74
C LEU A 189 -11.08 -5.20 10.81
N THR A 190 -11.63 -5.43 9.61
CA THR A 190 -11.98 -4.37 8.67
C THR A 190 -13.06 -3.45 9.24
N ARG A 191 -14.10 -4.01 9.86
CA ARG A 191 -15.18 -3.25 10.52
C ARG A 191 -14.64 -2.40 11.68
N ARG A 192 -13.67 -2.91 12.44
CA ARG A 192 -12.99 -2.18 13.52
C ARG A 192 -11.96 -1.17 13.00
N GLN A 193 -11.74 -1.10 11.69
CA GLN A 193 -10.68 -0.29 11.07
C GLN A 193 -9.30 -0.59 11.69
N ALA A 194 -9.04 -1.84 12.04
CA ALA A 194 -7.79 -2.26 12.64
C ALA A 194 -6.63 -2.09 11.64
N PRO A 195 -5.51 -1.46 12.04
CA PRO A 195 -4.39 -1.19 11.14
C PRO A 195 -3.49 -2.40 10.92
N MET A 196 -4.04 -3.62 11.01
CA MET A 196 -3.32 -4.87 11.05
C MET A 196 -3.34 -5.57 9.70
N PRO A 197 -2.19 -5.69 9.00
CA PRO A 197 -2.07 -6.49 7.79
C PRO A 197 -2.30 -7.97 8.09
N ILE A 198 -3.00 -8.66 7.17
CA ILE A 198 -3.34 -10.08 7.28
C ILE A 198 -2.62 -10.86 6.18
N VAL A 199 -1.93 -11.92 6.58
CA VAL A 199 -1.36 -12.94 5.69
C VAL A 199 -2.11 -14.24 5.96
N PHE A 200 -2.84 -14.73 4.97
CA PHE A 200 -3.54 -15.99 5.08
C PHE A 200 -2.63 -17.19 4.90
N MET A 201 -2.96 -18.28 5.61
CA MET A 201 -2.36 -19.60 5.44
C MET A 201 -3.48 -20.59 5.05
N SER A 202 -3.24 -21.46 4.09
CA SER A 202 -4.24 -22.46 3.65
C SER A 202 -3.61 -23.77 3.22
N GLY A 203 -4.21 -24.87 3.61
CA GLY A 203 -3.86 -26.21 3.12
C GLY A 203 -4.41 -26.51 1.73
N PHE A 204 -5.43 -25.78 1.28
CA PHE A 204 -6.08 -25.94 -0.02
C PHE A 204 -6.12 -24.59 -0.74
N GLY A 205 -4.96 -24.16 -1.26
CA GLY A 205 -4.85 -22.90 -2.00
C GLY A 205 -5.39 -23.02 -3.42
N THR A 206 -6.71 -22.86 -3.62
CA THR A 206 -7.23 -22.64 -4.97
C THR A 206 -7.03 -21.17 -5.37
N ILE A 207 -6.87 -20.94 -6.68
CA ILE A 207 -6.70 -19.59 -7.23
C ILE A 207 -7.86 -18.68 -6.80
N ASP A 208 -9.08 -19.19 -6.78
CA ASP A 208 -10.28 -18.43 -6.42
C ASP A 208 -10.26 -17.94 -4.96
N ILE A 209 -9.78 -18.78 -4.04
CA ILE A 209 -9.68 -18.45 -2.62
C ILE A 209 -8.61 -17.37 -2.39
N SER A 210 -7.45 -17.51 -3.02
CA SER A 210 -6.38 -16.51 -2.90
C SER A 210 -6.79 -15.15 -3.49
N VAL A 211 -7.46 -15.16 -4.65
CA VAL A 211 -8.02 -13.94 -5.27
C VAL A 211 -9.09 -13.29 -4.38
N ARG A 212 -9.95 -14.07 -3.75
CA ARG A 212 -10.94 -13.56 -2.81
C ARG A 212 -10.29 -12.90 -1.60
N ALA A 213 -9.28 -13.55 -1.00
CA ALA A 213 -8.54 -13.00 0.14
C ALA A 213 -7.89 -11.66 -0.21
N MET A 214 -7.21 -11.58 -1.36
CA MET A 214 -6.57 -10.36 -1.82
C MET A 214 -7.56 -9.24 -2.13
N LYS A 215 -8.71 -9.56 -2.75
CA LYS A 215 -9.79 -8.58 -2.98
C LYS A 215 -10.40 -8.05 -1.69
N ALA A 216 -10.44 -8.87 -0.64
CA ALA A 216 -10.90 -8.47 0.68
C ALA A 216 -9.84 -7.70 1.49
N GLY A 217 -8.67 -7.39 0.90
CA GLY A 217 -7.63 -6.56 1.50
C GLY A 217 -6.56 -7.32 2.29
N ALA A 218 -6.42 -8.64 2.07
CA ALA A 218 -5.29 -9.39 2.59
C ALA A 218 -3.97 -8.92 1.95
N GLU A 219 -2.90 -8.92 2.73
CA GLU A 219 -1.57 -8.52 2.28
C GLU A 219 -0.81 -9.66 1.60
N GLY A 220 -1.12 -10.90 1.97
CA GLY A 220 -0.47 -12.07 1.43
C GLY A 220 -1.28 -13.34 1.61
N PHE A 221 -0.85 -14.38 0.89
CA PHE A 221 -1.43 -15.71 0.94
C PHE A 221 -0.31 -16.74 0.86
N LEU A 222 -0.28 -17.68 1.79
CA LEU A 222 0.71 -18.75 1.89
C LEU A 222 0.01 -20.11 1.81
N THR A 223 0.55 -21.05 1.04
CA THR A 223 0.04 -22.43 0.99
C THR A 223 0.78 -23.31 1.98
N LYS A 224 0.04 -24.15 2.73
CA LYS A 224 0.62 -25.19 3.58
C LYS A 224 1.02 -26.40 2.70
N PRO A 225 2.18 -27.05 2.89
CA PRO A 225 3.18 -26.77 3.91
C PRO A 225 3.92 -25.47 3.65
N LEU A 226 4.16 -24.68 4.72
CA LEU A 226 4.77 -23.37 4.62
C LEU A 226 6.26 -23.48 4.31
N ASP A 227 6.68 -22.85 3.21
CA ASP A 227 8.07 -22.70 2.87
C ASP A 227 8.71 -21.58 3.72
N GLU A 228 9.82 -21.88 4.39
CA GLU A 228 10.43 -20.96 5.35
C GLU A 228 10.82 -19.59 4.72
N PRO A 229 11.52 -19.55 3.58
CA PRO A 229 11.82 -18.28 2.89
C PRO A 229 10.57 -17.46 2.56
N GLN A 230 9.50 -18.10 2.08
CA GLN A 230 8.25 -17.43 1.74
C GLN A 230 7.56 -16.88 2.99
N LEU A 231 7.51 -17.66 4.08
CA LEU A 231 6.95 -17.24 5.36
C LEU A 231 7.65 -15.97 5.87
N PHE A 232 8.97 -15.98 5.96
CA PHE A 232 9.72 -14.82 6.45
C PHE A 232 9.62 -13.61 5.51
N SER A 233 9.56 -13.81 4.20
CA SER A 233 9.35 -12.73 3.25
C SER A 233 7.98 -12.07 3.45
N ALA A 234 6.91 -12.86 3.54
CA ALA A 234 5.54 -12.37 3.75
C ALA A 234 5.39 -11.65 5.11
N VAL A 235 5.92 -12.24 6.18
CA VAL A 235 5.91 -11.63 7.51
C VAL A 235 6.66 -10.30 7.52
N ARG A 236 7.82 -10.21 6.88
CA ARG A 236 8.61 -8.98 6.80
C ARG A 236 7.85 -7.86 6.08
N GLN A 237 7.22 -8.18 4.96
CA GLN A 237 6.40 -7.22 4.21
C GLN A 237 5.21 -6.76 5.06
N ALA A 238 4.49 -7.68 5.67
CA ALA A 238 3.36 -7.38 6.54
C ALA A 238 3.76 -6.54 7.76
N MET A 239 4.89 -6.83 8.41
CA MET A 239 5.39 -6.04 9.55
C MET A 239 5.78 -4.60 9.16
N ASN A 240 6.40 -4.41 7.99
CA ASN A 240 6.72 -3.07 7.50
C ASN A 240 5.43 -2.26 7.24
N LEU A 241 4.44 -2.87 6.61
CA LEU A 241 3.15 -2.25 6.40
C LEU A 241 2.39 -1.98 7.71
N ALA A 242 2.48 -2.90 8.68
CA ALA A 242 1.89 -2.74 10.01
C ALA A 242 2.40 -1.48 10.71
N ARG A 243 3.70 -1.19 10.63
CA ARG A 243 4.28 0.03 11.21
C ARG A 243 3.70 1.30 10.59
N THR A 244 3.60 1.33 9.26
CA THR A 244 3.03 2.49 8.53
C THR A 244 1.55 2.68 8.88
N ARG A 245 0.75 1.62 8.76
CA ARG A 245 -0.69 1.66 9.07
C ARG A 245 -0.95 2.03 10.54
N HIS A 246 -0.15 1.49 11.46
CA HIS A 246 -0.27 1.81 12.89
C HIS A 246 0.10 3.27 13.19
N ALA A 247 1.13 3.81 12.55
CA ALA A 247 1.49 5.21 12.70
C ALA A 247 0.36 6.14 12.22
N GLU A 248 -0.23 5.85 11.06
CA GLU A 248 -1.39 6.58 10.52
C GLU A 248 -2.62 6.46 11.44
N PHE A 249 -2.93 5.24 11.91
CA PHE A 249 -4.01 4.98 12.84
C PHE A 249 -3.83 5.75 14.16
N SER A 250 -2.62 5.73 14.73
CA SER A 250 -2.28 6.46 15.96
C SER A 250 -2.44 7.97 15.79
N LEU A 251 -2.00 8.53 14.65
CA LEU A 251 -2.20 9.93 14.34
C LEU A 251 -3.69 10.28 14.23
N ARG A 252 -4.46 9.44 13.54
CA ARG A 252 -5.91 9.63 13.38
C ARG A 252 -6.64 9.55 14.71
N THR A 253 -6.33 8.55 15.54
CA THR A 253 -6.94 8.37 16.86
C THR A 253 -6.64 9.55 17.77
N ARG A 254 -5.39 10.01 17.82
CA ARG A 254 -5.02 11.22 18.60
C ARG A 254 -5.74 12.47 18.11
N ALA A 255 -5.82 12.66 16.79
CA ALA A 255 -6.55 13.78 16.21
C ALA A 255 -8.04 13.70 16.55
N GLN A 256 -8.65 12.51 16.49
CA GLN A 256 -10.05 12.30 16.84
C GLN A 256 -10.34 12.59 18.31
N VAL A 257 -9.51 12.11 19.24
CA VAL A 257 -9.64 12.37 20.68
C VAL A 257 -9.56 13.88 20.97
N ARG A 258 -8.59 14.58 20.35
CA ARG A 258 -8.46 16.03 20.50
C ARG A 258 -9.68 16.77 19.92
N TYR A 259 -10.17 16.36 18.77
CA TYR A 259 -11.35 16.94 18.12
C TYR A 259 -12.62 16.75 18.94
N THR A 260 -12.85 15.58 19.52
CA THR A 260 -14.00 15.34 20.42
C THR A 260 -13.94 16.15 21.72
N GLY A 261 -12.73 16.60 22.13
CA GLY A 261 -12.52 17.54 23.24
C GLY A 261 -12.89 18.98 22.94
N LEU A 262 -13.22 19.32 21.68
CA LEU A 262 -13.73 20.64 21.30
C LEU A 262 -15.21 20.74 21.68
N THR A 263 -15.63 21.93 22.17
CA THR A 263 -17.04 22.22 22.35
C THR A 263 -17.77 22.26 20.99
N PRO A 264 -19.11 22.06 20.96
CA PRO A 264 -19.87 22.14 19.71
C PRO A 264 -19.63 23.44 18.93
N ARG A 265 -19.44 24.54 19.64
CA ARG A 265 -19.15 25.85 19.02
C ARG A 265 -17.74 25.89 18.41
N GLU A 266 -16.76 25.37 19.11
CA GLU A 266 -15.39 25.26 18.60
C GLU A 266 -15.32 24.32 17.39
N GLN A 267 -16.04 23.20 17.38
CA GLN A 267 -16.15 22.30 16.22
C GLN A 267 -16.76 22.99 15.01
N GLN A 268 -17.80 23.81 15.20
CA GLN A 268 -18.41 24.59 14.13
C GLN A 268 -17.41 25.59 13.54
N ILE A 269 -16.69 26.32 14.39
CA ILE A 269 -15.66 27.29 13.96
C ILE A 269 -14.49 26.55 13.28
N PHE A 270 -14.05 25.41 13.81
CA PHE A 270 -13.02 24.59 13.20
C PHE A 270 -13.37 24.20 11.75
N LYS A 271 -14.59 23.70 11.49
CA LYS A 271 -15.06 23.38 10.14
C LYS A 271 -15.02 24.55 9.18
N LEU A 272 -15.35 25.77 9.66
CA LEU A 272 -15.29 26.99 8.85
C LEU A 272 -13.85 27.44 8.58
N LEU A 273 -12.95 27.26 9.55
CA LEU A 273 -11.52 27.53 9.36
C LEU A 273 -10.90 26.59 8.31
N LEU A 274 -11.29 25.30 8.29
CA LEU A 274 -10.85 24.34 7.28
C LEU A 274 -11.29 24.71 5.86
N ARG A 275 -12.42 25.45 5.72
CA ARG A 275 -12.89 25.99 4.45
C ARG A 275 -12.18 27.30 4.03
N GLY A 276 -11.16 27.70 4.76
CA GLY A 276 -10.40 28.93 4.48
C GLY A 276 -11.16 30.22 4.79
N ARG A 277 -12.26 30.17 5.55
CA ARG A 277 -13.04 31.37 5.85
C ARG A 277 -12.25 32.30 6.81
N PRO A 278 -12.12 33.60 6.49
CA PRO A 278 -11.47 34.57 7.37
C PRO A 278 -12.33 34.81 8.62
N SER A 279 -11.69 35.19 9.75
CA SER A 279 -12.37 35.40 11.03
C SER A 279 -13.56 36.37 10.94
N LYS A 280 -13.47 37.39 10.09
CA LYS A 280 -14.56 38.37 9.85
C LYS A 280 -15.78 37.69 9.22
N ALA A 281 -15.58 36.82 8.23
CA ALA A 281 -16.67 36.09 7.56
C ALA A 281 -17.31 35.07 8.52
N ILE A 282 -16.50 34.35 9.32
CA ILE A 282 -17.00 33.43 10.34
C ILE A 282 -17.83 34.18 11.40
N ALA A 283 -17.39 35.38 11.81
CA ALA A 283 -18.09 36.18 12.78
C ALA A 283 -19.48 36.61 12.25
N ALA A 284 -19.57 37.04 10.99
CA ALA A 284 -20.82 37.41 10.35
C ALA A 284 -21.77 36.18 10.22
N GLU A 285 -21.27 35.03 9.78
CA GLU A 285 -22.04 33.79 9.61
C GLU A 285 -22.60 33.27 10.95
N LEU A 286 -21.83 33.40 12.02
CA LEU A 286 -22.18 32.88 13.34
C LEU A 286 -22.83 33.92 14.27
N VAL A 287 -23.06 35.15 13.78
CA VAL A 287 -23.60 36.30 14.54
C VAL A 287 -22.78 36.56 15.81
N LEU A 288 -21.47 36.59 15.69
CA LEU A 288 -20.51 36.85 16.74
C LEU A 288 -19.63 38.08 16.42
N ARG A 289 -18.91 38.60 17.44
CA ARG A 289 -17.85 39.58 17.21
C ARG A 289 -16.58 38.91 16.71
N GLU A 290 -15.83 39.57 15.84
CA GLU A 290 -14.57 39.04 15.31
C GLU A 290 -13.56 38.69 16.40
N VAL A 291 -13.53 39.49 17.48
CA VAL A 291 -12.67 39.24 18.67
C VAL A 291 -13.03 37.90 19.31
N THR A 292 -14.32 37.53 19.38
CA THR A 292 -14.80 36.25 19.93
C THR A 292 -14.30 35.08 19.08
N ILE A 293 -14.33 35.23 17.75
CA ILE A 293 -13.78 34.20 16.84
C ILE A 293 -12.27 34.02 17.03
N LYS A 294 -11.53 35.14 17.23
CA LYS A 294 -10.08 35.05 17.49
C LYS A 294 -9.77 34.33 18.81
N VAL A 295 -10.59 34.53 19.85
CA VAL A 295 -10.48 33.81 21.12
C VAL A 295 -10.77 32.32 20.92
N HIS A 296 -11.89 31.95 20.24
CA HIS A 296 -12.19 30.57 19.94
C HIS A 296 -11.09 29.90 19.11
N LYS A 297 -10.56 30.60 18.09
CA LYS A 297 -9.45 30.09 17.28
C LYS A 297 -8.23 29.77 18.16
N LYS A 298 -7.87 30.64 19.12
CA LYS A 298 -6.78 30.38 20.06
C LYS A 298 -7.05 29.14 20.91
N HIS A 299 -8.27 28.98 21.43
CA HIS A 299 -8.65 27.80 22.22
C HIS A 299 -8.64 26.52 21.38
N ILE A 300 -9.15 26.55 20.15
CA ILE A 300 -9.12 25.42 19.20
C ILE A 300 -7.67 25.00 18.95
N MET A 301 -6.79 25.95 18.62
CA MET A 301 -5.38 25.66 18.37
C MET A 301 -4.70 25.05 19.59
N ALA A 302 -4.98 25.56 20.79
CA ALA A 302 -4.43 25.01 22.03
C ALA A 302 -4.93 23.58 22.31
N LYS A 303 -6.23 23.33 22.17
CA LYS A 303 -6.83 21.98 22.38
C LYS A 303 -6.38 20.96 21.35
N LEU A 304 -6.19 21.37 20.10
CA LEU A 304 -5.69 20.53 19.02
C LEU A 304 -4.17 20.42 18.99
N ASP A 305 -3.46 21.16 19.86
CA ASP A 305 -1.99 21.24 19.90
C ASP A 305 -1.40 21.70 18.55
N CYS A 306 -2.01 22.72 17.96
CA CYS A 306 -1.60 23.35 16.71
C CYS A 306 -0.89 24.68 16.99
N ARG A 307 0.21 24.94 16.27
CA ARG A 307 0.92 26.24 16.32
C ARG A 307 0.58 27.12 15.13
N THR A 308 0.29 26.51 14.00
CA THR A 308 0.02 27.20 12.73
C THR A 308 -1.33 26.79 12.14
N LEU A 309 -1.81 27.57 11.17
CA LEU A 309 -3.00 27.20 10.38
C LEU A 309 -2.74 25.94 9.54
N VAL A 310 -1.50 25.71 9.13
CA VAL A 310 -1.11 24.51 8.40
C VAL A 310 -1.30 23.27 9.26
N ASP A 311 -0.91 23.31 10.53
CA ASP A 311 -1.12 22.19 11.46
C ASP A 311 -2.61 21.87 11.61
N LEU A 312 -3.46 22.91 11.67
CA LEU A 312 -4.91 22.77 11.77
C LEU A 312 -5.49 22.12 10.50
N LEU A 313 -4.98 22.47 9.31
CA LEU A 313 -5.38 21.83 8.04
C LEU A 313 -4.91 20.38 7.98
N LEU A 314 -3.72 20.06 8.47
CA LEU A 314 -3.22 18.69 8.55
C LEU A 314 -4.10 17.82 9.45
N ILE A 315 -4.54 18.33 10.61
CA ILE A 315 -5.51 17.64 11.45
C ILE A 315 -6.85 17.45 10.71
N GLY A 316 -7.33 18.48 10.03
CA GLY A 316 -8.55 18.37 9.22
C GLY A 316 -8.44 17.32 8.11
N ARG A 317 -7.27 17.18 7.49
CA ARG A 317 -6.96 16.12 6.52
C ARG A 317 -6.95 14.74 7.18
N THR A 318 -6.28 14.60 8.30
CA THR A 318 -6.21 13.33 9.06
C THR A 318 -7.59 12.84 9.48
N LEU A 319 -8.53 13.76 9.74
CA LEU A 319 -9.91 13.48 10.13
C LEU A 319 -10.88 13.35 8.93
N ASP A 320 -10.40 13.40 7.69
CA ASP A 320 -11.19 13.41 6.45
C ASP A 320 -12.26 14.54 6.42
N MET A 321 -11.95 15.69 7.04
CA MET A 321 -12.87 16.83 7.18
C MET A 321 -12.59 17.97 6.19
N LEU A 322 -11.56 17.85 5.34
CA LEU A 322 -11.29 18.85 4.30
C LEU A 322 -12.32 18.70 3.16
N PRO A 323 -12.87 19.81 2.64
CA PRO A 323 -13.73 19.75 1.46
C PRO A 323 -12.92 19.22 0.27
N ASN A 324 -13.52 18.30 -0.50
CA ASN A 324 -12.96 17.82 -1.76
C ASN A 324 -12.83 19.00 -2.74
N VAL A 325 -11.59 19.33 -3.14
CA VAL A 325 -11.28 20.46 -4.04
C VAL A 325 -11.84 20.27 -5.45
N HIS A 326 -12.42 19.11 -5.79
CA HIS A 326 -12.88 18.77 -7.13
C HIS A 326 -14.36 19.10 -7.45
N GLN A 327 -15.11 19.80 -6.57
CA GLN A 327 -16.55 20.07 -6.84
C GLN A 327 -16.88 21.49 -7.30
N HIS A 328 -15.90 22.38 -7.56
CA HIS A 328 -16.19 23.76 -8.01
C HIS A 328 -15.43 24.15 -9.28
N ALA A 329 -15.46 23.33 -10.31
CA ALA A 329 -15.12 23.73 -11.67
C ALA A 329 -16.25 23.34 -12.63
N GLN A 330 -17.45 23.93 -12.42
CA GLN A 330 -18.40 24.13 -13.52
C GLN A 330 -18.33 25.62 -13.86
N PRO A 331 -17.89 26.00 -15.05
CA PRO A 331 -18.06 27.35 -15.55
C PRO A 331 -19.53 27.57 -15.91
N ALA A 332 -20.06 28.75 -15.55
CA ALA A 332 -21.32 29.29 -15.99
C ALA A 332 -21.32 29.58 -17.51
#